data_6bf0c850040fa9832e44681325487958
#
_entry.id   6bf0c850040fa9832e44681325487958
#
_cell.length_a   1.000
_cell.length_b   1.000
_cell.length_c   1.000
_cell.angle_alpha   90.00
_cell.angle_beta   90.00
_cell.angle_gamma   90.00
#
_symmetry.space_group_name_H-M   'P 1'
#
loop_
_entity.id
_entity.type
_entity.pdbx_description
1 polymer ?
#
loop_
_entity_poly.entity_id
_entity_poly.type
_entity_poly.pdbx_seq_one_letter_code
_entity_poly.pdbx_strand_id
1 'polypeptide(L)'
;MKILLLGSGGREHALAWKIAQSPKVEKLFIAPGNAGTGEVGENVNIKATDFAALGAFALEESIDMIVVGPEDPLVEGIYDHFQSNPCLKNIAIIGPSKEGARLEGSKEFAKEFMHRHHIPTARYQSVTADTLNEGLAFLETLEAPYVLKADGLC
;
A
#
# COMPACT_ATOMS: atom_id res chain seq x y z
N MET A 1 -20.08 -5.46 -11.15
CA MET A 1 -18.90 -4.58 -11.21
C MET A 1 -17.64 -5.40 -11.42
N LYS A 2 -16.72 -4.87 -12.23
CA LYS A 2 -15.41 -5.46 -12.46
C LYS A 2 -14.37 -4.83 -11.52
N ILE A 3 -13.61 -5.66 -10.81
CA ILE A 3 -12.64 -5.22 -9.80
C ILE A 3 -11.25 -5.67 -10.22
N LEU A 4 -10.26 -4.81 -10.06
CA LEU A 4 -8.84 -5.13 -10.16
C LEU A 4 -8.21 -5.03 -8.77
N LEU A 5 -7.74 -6.15 -8.24
CA LEU A 5 -6.98 -6.21 -6.99
C LEU A 5 -5.48 -6.20 -7.32
N LEU A 6 -4.74 -5.28 -6.71
CA LEU A 6 -3.29 -5.22 -6.89
C LEU A 6 -2.58 -5.98 -5.77
N GLY A 7 -1.55 -6.75 -6.17
CA GLY A 7 -0.66 -7.47 -5.28
C GLY A 7 -0.60 -8.97 -5.55
N SER A 8 0.23 -9.68 -4.78
CA SER A 8 0.53 -11.10 -4.99
C SER A 8 0.77 -11.90 -3.70
N GLY A 9 0.57 -11.28 -2.54
CA GLY A 9 0.80 -11.91 -1.24
C GLY A 9 -0.40 -12.68 -0.69
N GLY A 10 -0.23 -13.26 0.49
CA GLY A 10 -1.31 -13.97 1.21
C GLY A 10 -2.45 -13.04 1.63
N ARG A 11 -2.14 -11.77 1.92
CA ARG A 11 -3.13 -10.73 2.21
C ARG A 11 -4.05 -10.52 0.99
N GLU A 12 -3.48 -10.37 -0.19
CA GLU A 12 -4.23 -10.20 -1.42
C GLU A 12 -5.03 -11.46 -1.79
N HIS A 13 -4.50 -12.64 -1.53
CA HIS A 13 -5.28 -13.88 -1.71
C HIS A 13 -6.52 -13.90 -0.78
N ALA A 14 -6.38 -13.54 0.49
CA ALA A 14 -7.50 -13.46 1.42
C ALA A 14 -8.54 -12.42 0.99
N LEU A 15 -8.09 -11.25 0.50
CA LEU A 15 -8.96 -10.22 -0.07
C LEU A 15 -9.68 -10.72 -1.32
N ALA A 16 -8.96 -11.36 -2.27
CA ALA A 16 -9.53 -11.91 -3.50
C ALA A 16 -10.61 -12.95 -3.19
N TRP A 17 -10.32 -13.90 -2.27
CA TRP A 17 -11.26 -14.91 -1.83
C TRP A 17 -12.54 -14.29 -1.25
N LYS A 18 -12.41 -13.21 -0.46
CA LYS A 18 -13.58 -12.55 0.12
C LYS A 18 -14.35 -11.71 -0.89
N ILE A 19 -13.67 -10.98 -1.77
CA ILE A 19 -14.27 -10.15 -2.82
C ILE A 19 -15.07 -11.04 -3.79
N ALA A 20 -14.52 -12.18 -4.21
CA ALA A 20 -15.18 -13.12 -5.14
C ALA A 20 -16.51 -13.67 -4.62
N GLN A 21 -16.76 -13.67 -3.32
CA GLN A 21 -18.03 -14.13 -2.73
C GLN A 21 -19.17 -13.10 -2.86
N SER A 22 -18.85 -11.87 -3.26
CA SER A 22 -19.85 -10.82 -3.34
C SER A 22 -20.72 -10.95 -4.60
N PRO A 23 -22.06 -10.97 -4.50
CA PRO A 23 -22.94 -11.02 -5.67
C PRO A 23 -22.88 -9.74 -6.53
N LYS A 24 -22.20 -8.70 -6.06
CA LYS A 24 -21.98 -7.46 -6.83
C LYS A 24 -20.78 -7.54 -7.75
N VAL A 25 -19.92 -8.53 -7.57
CA VAL A 25 -18.71 -8.74 -8.38
C VAL A 25 -19.06 -9.62 -9.57
N GLU A 26 -18.91 -9.06 -10.75
CA GLU A 26 -19.09 -9.75 -12.02
C GLU A 26 -17.78 -10.43 -12.43
N LYS A 27 -16.66 -9.72 -12.28
CA LYS A 27 -15.34 -10.23 -12.61
C LYS A 27 -14.29 -9.66 -11.66
N LEU A 28 -13.36 -10.51 -11.24
CA LEU A 28 -12.24 -10.14 -10.39
C LEU A 28 -10.93 -10.45 -11.13
N PHE A 29 -10.14 -9.41 -11.35
CA PHE A 29 -8.77 -9.51 -11.85
C PHE A 29 -7.79 -9.26 -10.70
N ILE A 30 -6.62 -9.90 -10.75
CA ILE A 30 -5.56 -9.71 -9.75
C ILE A 30 -4.22 -9.47 -10.47
N ALA A 31 -3.52 -8.39 -10.14
CA ALA A 31 -2.26 -8.01 -10.79
C ALA A 31 -1.12 -7.85 -9.76
N PRO A 32 -0.05 -8.65 -9.86
CA PRO A 32 0.14 -9.78 -10.76
C PRO A 32 -0.55 -11.06 -10.29
N GLY A 33 -1.01 -11.14 -9.02
CA GLY A 33 -1.61 -12.31 -8.42
C GLY A 33 -0.58 -13.40 -8.07
N ASN A 34 -1.08 -14.55 -7.66
CA ASN A 34 -0.31 -15.76 -7.34
C ASN A 34 -1.13 -17.01 -7.67
N ALA A 35 -0.59 -18.20 -7.38
CA ALA A 35 -1.30 -19.46 -7.67
C ALA A 35 -2.67 -19.54 -6.99
N GLY A 36 -2.77 -19.14 -5.71
CA GLY A 36 -4.04 -19.19 -4.98
C GLY A 36 -5.07 -18.14 -5.47
N THR A 37 -4.63 -16.95 -5.89
CA THR A 37 -5.54 -15.95 -6.43
C THR A 37 -6.15 -16.39 -7.76
N GLY A 38 -5.42 -17.20 -8.54
CA GLY A 38 -5.92 -17.79 -9.78
C GLY A 38 -7.07 -18.78 -9.60
N GLU A 39 -7.31 -19.28 -8.38
CA GLU A 39 -8.45 -20.14 -8.06
C GLU A 39 -9.76 -19.35 -7.87
N VAL A 40 -9.67 -18.07 -7.57
CA VAL A 40 -10.82 -17.22 -7.21
C VAL A 40 -11.04 -16.02 -8.14
N GLY A 41 -10.09 -15.77 -9.05
CA GLY A 41 -10.16 -14.69 -10.03
C GLY A 41 -9.17 -14.92 -11.17
N GLU A 42 -9.01 -13.93 -12.04
CA GLU A 42 -8.10 -13.99 -13.18
C GLU A 42 -6.81 -13.20 -12.89
N ASN A 43 -5.68 -13.90 -12.87
CA ASN A 43 -4.39 -13.24 -12.71
C ASN A 43 -3.96 -12.55 -14.00
N VAL A 44 -3.48 -11.32 -13.88
CA VAL A 44 -3.01 -10.49 -15.00
C VAL A 44 -1.54 -10.16 -14.76
N ASN A 45 -0.68 -10.50 -15.71
CA ASN A 45 0.77 -10.29 -15.58
C ASN A 45 1.17 -8.82 -15.76
N ILE A 46 0.71 -7.96 -14.85
CA ILE A 46 1.07 -6.54 -14.77
C ILE A 46 1.61 -6.29 -13.36
N LYS A 47 2.74 -5.61 -13.24
CA LYS A 47 3.30 -5.22 -11.94
C LYS A 47 2.39 -4.20 -11.26
N ALA A 48 2.21 -4.30 -9.96
CA ALA A 48 1.37 -3.39 -9.18
C ALA A 48 1.84 -1.92 -9.21
N THR A 49 3.09 -1.67 -9.59
CA THR A 49 3.68 -0.33 -9.73
C THR A 49 3.77 0.15 -11.19
N ASP A 50 3.35 -0.65 -12.16
CA ASP A 50 3.27 -0.22 -13.57
C ASP A 50 1.93 0.49 -13.83
N PHE A 51 1.83 1.74 -13.40
CA PHE A 51 0.59 2.52 -13.47
C PHE A 51 0.10 2.76 -14.90
N ALA A 52 1.01 2.83 -15.86
CA ALA A 52 0.63 3.01 -17.26
C ALA A 52 -0.06 1.76 -17.81
N ALA A 53 0.51 0.58 -17.59
CA ALA A 53 -0.08 -0.68 -18.00
C ALA A 53 -1.38 -0.98 -17.22
N LEU A 54 -1.43 -0.68 -15.92
CA LEU A 54 -2.65 -0.81 -15.11
C LEU A 54 -3.77 0.09 -15.62
N GLY A 55 -3.45 1.34 -15.98
CA GLY A 55 -4.41 2.29 -16.53
C GLY A 55 -4.96 1.85 -17.88
N ALA A 56 -4.10 1.37 -18.79
CA ALA A 56 -4.52 0.84 -20.10
C ALA A 56 -5.43 -0.38 -19.92
N PHE A 57 -5.04 -1.33 -19.09
CA PHE A 57 -5.83 -2.53 -18.78
C PHE A 57 -7.20 -2.16 -18.16
N ALA A 58 -7.20 -1.19 -17.23
CA ALA A 58 -8.43 -0.77 -16.56
C ALA A 58 -9.45 -0.15 -17.54
N LEU A 59 -8.99 0.55 -18.57
CA LEU A 59 -9.85 1.08 -19.63
C LEU A 59 -10.33 -0.03 -20.57
N GLU A 60 -9.43 -0.92 -21.00
CA GLU A 60 -9.74 -2.03 -21.91
C GLU A 60 -10.79 -2.96 -21.31
N GLU A 61 -10.62 -3.37 -20.07
CA GLU A 61 -11.55 -4.25 -19.36
C GLU A 61 -12.75 -3.54 -18.74
N SER A 62 -12.79 -2.22 -18.79
CA SER A 62 -13.84 -1.40 -18.15
C SER A 62 -13.93 -1.68 -16.64
N ILE A 63 -12.79 -1.55 -15.95
CA ILE A 63 -12.70 -1.74 -14.49
C ILE A 63 -13.46 -0.62 -13.76
N ASP A 64 -14.34 -1.00 -12.84
CA ASP A 64 -15.09 -0.06 -12.01
C ASP A 64 -14.31 0.38 -10.78
N MET A 65 -13.48 -0.54 -10.21
CA MET A 65 -12.81 -0.32 -8.94
C MET A 65 -11.44 -1.02 -8.91
N ILE A 66 -10.44 -0.32 -8.37
CA ILE A 66 -9.14 -0.89 -8.04
C ILE A 66 -8.98 -0.96 -6.53
N VAL A 67 -8.60 -2.13 -6.01
CA VAL A 67 -8.26 -2.34 -4.60
C VAL A 67 -6.75 -2.52 -4.51
N VAL A 68 -6.08 -1.66 -3.76
CA VAL A 68 -4.62 -1.70 -3.63
C VAL A 68 -4.26 -2.49 -2.37
N GLY A 69 -3.66 -3.67 -2.55
CA GLY A 69 -3.27 -4.54 -1.45
C GLY A 69 -1.95 -4.14 -0.80
N PRO A 70 -0.84 -4.01 -1.55
CA PRO A 70 0.45 -3.63 -1.01
C PRO A 70 0.59 -2.11 -0.85
N GLU A 71 1.53 -1.68 -0.01
CA GLU A 71 1.82 -0.29 0.27
C GLU A 71 2.64 0.41 -0.84
N ASP A 72 3.51 -0.31 -1.56
CA ASP A 72 4.38 0.28 -2.58
C ASP A 72 3.64 1.11 -3.63
N PRO A 73 2.57 0.61 -4.29
CA PRO A 73 1.85 1.41 -5.27
C PRO A 73 1.21 2.68 -4.68
N LEU A 74 0.82 2.64 -3.39
CA LEU A 74 0.24 3.78 -2.70
C LEU A 74 1.29 4.86 -2.45
N VAL A 75 2.46 4.47 -1.95
CA VAL A 75 3.60 5.37 -1.70
C VAL A 75 4.15 5.94 -3.01
N GLU A 76 4.15 5.16 -4.09
CA GLU A 76 4.52 5.63 -5.42
C GLU A 76 3.46 6.55 -6.05
N GLY A 77 2.20 6.52 -5.57
CA GLY A 77 1.16 7.49 -5.92
C GLY A 77 0.17 7.02 -6.98
N ILE A 78 -0.22 5.75 -6.97
CA ILE A 78 -1.23 5.22 -7.90
C ILE A 78 -2.55 6.00 -7.82
N TYR A 79 -3.00 6.38 -6.61
CA TYR A 79 -4.21 7.17 -6.43
C TYR A 79 -4.12 8.49 -7.22
N ASP A 80 -3.03 9.23 -7.02
CA ASP A 80 -2.81 10.53 -7.64
C ASP A 80 -2.66 10.41 -9.17
N HIS A 81 -2.00 9.34 -9.64
CA HIS A 81 -1.88 9.04 -11.07
C HIS A 81 -3.26 8.86 -11.73
N PHE A 82 -4.14 8.08 -11.12
CA PHE A 82 -5.49 7.87 -11.65
C PHE A 82 -6.35 9.12 -11.56
N GLN A 83 -6.30 9.85 -10.46
CA GLN A 83 -7.10 11.05 -10.26
C GLN A 83 -6.69 12.21 -11.18
N SER A 84 -5.41 12.31 -11.54
CA SER A 84 -4.92 13.34 -12.45
C SER A 84 -5.21 13.06 -13.93
N ASN A 85 -5.55 11.81 -14.27
CA ASN A 85 -5.84 11.41 -15.66
C ASN A 85 -7.35 11.49 -15.96
N PRO A 86 -7.79 12.35 -16.90
CA PRO A 86 -9.21 12.52 -17.22
C PRO A 86 -9.93 11.22 -17.64
N CYS A 87 -9.21 10.26 -18.24
CA CYS A 87 -9.78 8.97 -18.66
C CYS A 87 -9.91 7.97 -17.50
N LEU A 88 -9.10 8.10 -16.45
CA LEU A 88 -9.02 7.15 -15.34
C LEU A 88 -9.71 7.62 -14.05
N LYS A 89 -9.93 8.92 -13.89
CA LYS A 89 -10.41 9.54 -12.64
C LYS A 89 -11.77 9.04 -12.14
N ASN A 90 -12.56 8.42 -13.00
CA ASN A 90 -13.86 7.87 -12.64
C ASN A 90 -13.77 6.42 -12.10
N ILE A 91 -12.59 5.77 -12.22
CA ILE A 91 -12.33 4.46 -11.64
C ILE A 91 -12.10 4.65 -10.14
N ALA A 92 -12.88 3.98 -9.31
CA ALA A 92 -12.72 4.07 -7.86
C ALA A 92 -11.40 3.41 -7.42
N ILE A 93 -10.58 4.12 -6.62
CA ILE A 93 -9.36 3.57 -6.02
C ILE A 93 -9.59 3.40 -4.52
N ILE A 94 -9.43 2.19 -4.02
CA ILE A 94 -9.44 1.91 -2.58
C ILE A 94 -7.99 1.94 -2.08
N GLY A 95 -7.64 3.05 -1.48
CA GLY A 95 -6.32 3.35 -0.95
C GLY A 95 -6.13 4.87 -0.77
N PRO A 96 -5.19 5.30 0.07
CA PRO A 96 -4.89 6.71 0.29
C PRO A 96 -4.17 7.35 -0.92
N SER A 97 -4.16 8.68 -0.95
CA SER A 97 -3.26 9.44 -1.82
C SER A 97 -1.79 9.20 -1.44
N LYS A 98 -0.87 9.59 -2.31
CA LYS A 98 0.57 9.53 -2.05
C LYS A 98 0.95 10.23 -0.73
N GLU A 99 0.36 11.39 -0.45
CA GLU A 99 0.61 12.12 0.79
C GLU A 99 0.07 11.35 2.02
N GLY A 100 -1.12 10.74 1.92
CA GLY A 100 -1.65 9.89 2.99
C GLY A 100 -0.83 8.61 3.21
N ALA A 101 -0.32 8.03 2.13
CA ALA A 101 0.51 6.81 2.17
C ALA A 101 1.88 7.03 2.85
N ARG A 102 2.34 8.27 3.02
CA ARG A 102 3.55 8.59 3.79
C ARG A 102 3.52 8.07 5.22
N LEU A 103 2.33 7.96 5.82
CA LEU A 103 2.17 7.39 7.17
C LEU A 103 2.60 5.91 7.25
N GLU A 104 2.56 5.19 6.14
CA GLU A 104 3.08 3.83 6.03
C GLU A 104 4.50 3.81 5.46
N GLY A 105 4.77 4.68 4.48
CA GLY A 105 6.03 4.71 3.73
C GLY A 105 7.22 5.22 4.52
N SER A 106 7.02 6.07 5.55
CA SER A 106 8.08 6.57 6.43
C SER A 106 7.68 6.44 7.89
N LYS A 107 8.45 5.66 8.62
CA LYS A 107 8.24 5.45 10.06
C LYS A 107 8.56 6.72 10.84
N GLU A 108 9.56 7.47 10.41
CA GLU A 108 9.89 8.78 10.99
C GLU A 108 8.73 9.77 10.82
N PHE A 109 8.23 9.94 9.60
CA PHE A 109 7.08 10.80 9.33
C PHE A 109 5.84 10.40 10.16
N ALA A 110 5.55 9.09 10.25
CA ALA A 110 4.45 8.59 11.06
C ALA A 110 4.61 8.95 12.54
N LYS A 111 5.82 8.81 13.09
CA LYS A 111 6.13 9.16 14.48
C LYS A 111 6.00 10.66 14.75
N GLU A 112 6.51 11.49 13.86
CA GLU A 112 6.35 12.95 13.93
C GLU A 112 4.88 13.36 13.87
N PHE A 113 4.11 12.74 12.98
CA PHE A 113 2.67 12.94 12.87
C PHE A 113 1.96 12.57 14.18
N MET A 114 2.24 11.39 14.74
CA MET A 114 1.65 10.95 16.01
C MET A 114 2.00 11.93 17.14
N HIS A 115 3.24 12.39 17.22
CA HIS A 115 3.67 13.36 18.24
C HIS A 115 2.92 14.68 18.08
N ARG A 116 2.85 15.22 16.87
CA ARG A 116 2.15 16.49 16.55
C ARG A 116 0.66 16.46 16.91
N HIS A 117 0.03 15.31 16.71
CA HIS A 117 -1.40 15.12 16.96
C HIS A 117 -1.73 14.43 18.28
N HIS A 118 -0.76 14.31 19.18
CA HIS A 118 -0.90 13.68 20.49
C HIS A 118 -1.46 12.25 20.45
N ILE A 119 -1.12 11.50 19.40
CA ILE A 119 -1.50 10.08 19.26
C ILE A 119 -0.54 9.24 20.09
N PRO A 120 -1.02 8.40 21.02
CA PRO A 120 -0.18 7.55 21.84
C PRO A 120 0.68 6.60 20.98
N THR A 121 1.96 6.59 21.25
CA THR A 121 2.92 5.70 20.57
C THR A 121 4.12 5.44 21.47
N ALA A 122 4.88 4.36 21.19
CA ALA A 122 6.12 4.08 21.91
C ALA A 122 7.13 5.22 21.69
N ARG A 123 7.98 5.45 22.72
CA ARG A 123 9.12 6.36 22.61
C ARG A 123 9.98 5.97 21.39
N TYR A 124 10.49 6.95 20.69
CA TYR A 124 11.34 6.71 19.51
C TYR A 124 12.40 7.80 19.39
N GLN A 125 13.43 7.51 18.63
CA GLN A 125 14.39 8.48 18.14
C GLN A 125 14.85 8.07 16.75
N SER A 126 14.81 9.02 15.80
CA SER A 126 15.43 8.86 14.51
C SER A 126 16.94 9.04 14.65
N VAL A 127 17.71 8.14 14.03
CA VAL A 127 19.16 8.12 14.12
C VAL A 127 19.73 8.00 12.71
N THR A 128 20.72 8.84 12.41
CA THR A 128 21.51 8.80 11.19
C THR A 128 22.95 8.41 11.53
N ALA A 129 23.81 8.25 10.51
CA ALA A 129 25.23 8.03 10.74
C ALA A 129 25.88 9.15 11.57
N ASP A 130 25.41 10.39 11.39
CA ASP A 130 25.96 11.57 12.08
C ASP A 130 25.45 11.70 13.52
N THR A 131 24.29 11.12 13.84
CA THR A 131 23.64 11.19 15.17
C THR A 131 23.71 9.87 15.95
N LEU A 132 24.60 8.95 15.57
CA LEU A 132 24.71 7.62 16.19
C LEU A 132 24.91 7.68 17.72
N ASN A 133 25.76 8.60 18.20
CA ASN A 133 26.02 8.74 19.63
C ASN A 133 24.78 9.20 20.41
N GLU A 134 23.93 10.03 19.82
CA GLU A 134 22.65 10.43 20.41
C GLU A 134 21.67 9.24 20.47
N GLY A 135 21.66 8.41 19.42
CA GLY A 135 20.90 7.18 19.40
C GLY A 135 21.30 6.19 20.49
N LEU A 136 22.61 6.01 20.72
CA LEU A 136 23.13 5.17 21.79
C LEU A 136 22.72 5.71 23.17
N ALA A 137 22.89 7.02 23.40
CA ALA A 137 22.44 7.65 24.64
C ALA A 137 20.93 7.50 24.88
N PHE A 138 20.12 7.58 23.82
CA PHE A 138 18.68 7.34 23.91
C PHE A 138 18.36 5.90 24.30
N LEU A 139 19.06 4.90 23.76
CA LEU A 139 18.88 3.48 24.13
C LEU A 139 19.13 3.25 25.62
N GLU A 140 20.09 3.92 26.22
CA GLU A 140 20.39 3.83 27.66
C GLU A 140 19.22 4.33 28.56
N THR A 141 18.30 5.14 27.98
CA THR A 141 17.11 5.63 28.68
C THR A 141 15.90 4.69 28.57
N LEU A 142 16.03 3.59 27.85
CA LEU A 142 14.95 2.63 27.59
C LEU A 142 15.20 1.32 28.34
N GLU A 143 14.10 0.60 28.58
CA GLU A 143 14.16 -0.78 29.06
C GLU A 143 14.05 -1.75 27.88
N ALA A 144 14.85 -2.81 27.90
CA ALA A 144 14.80 -3.86 26.87
C ALA A 144 13.45 -4.64 26.91
N PRO A 145 12.96 -5.18 25.77
CA PRO A 145 13.63 -5.27 24.48
C PRO A 145 13.51 -4.00 23.62
N TYR A 146 14.52 -3.72 22.82
CA TYR A 146 14.54 -2.61 21.85
C TYR A 146 14.11 -3.09 20.46
N VAL A 147 13.50 -2.18 19.69
CA VAL A 147 13.16 -2.44 18.28
C VAL A 147 13.89 -1.42 17.41
N LEU A 148 14.85 -1.90 16.61
CA LEU A 148 15.52 -1.11 15.57
C LEU A 148 14.80 -1.32 14.25
N LYS A 149 14.52 -0.23 13.54
CA LYS A 149 13.84 -0.26 12.23
C LYS A 149 14.56 0.65 11.25
N ALA A 150 14.79 0.17 10.04
CA ALA A 150 15.11 1.05 8.94
C ALA A 150 13.91 1.93 8.61
N ASP A 151 14.13 3.19 8.21
CA ASP A 151 13.07 4.01 7.65
C ASP A 151 12.78 3.58 6.21
N GLY A 152 11.52 3.75 5.77
CA GLY A 152 11.04 3.29 4.48
C GLY A 152 10.42 1.89 4.49
N LEU A 153 10.02 1.45 3.31
CA LEU A 153 9.51 0.10 3.04
C LEU A 153 10.70 -0.88 2.89
N CYS A 154 10.65 -2.02 3.55
CA CYS A 154 11.71 -3.04 3.58
C CYS A 154 11.10 -4.41 3.28
#